data_d136edc7c551929e2b2ad6f6d9a2bc56
#
_entry.id   d136edc7c551929e2b2ad6f6d9a2bc56
#
_cell.length_a   1.000
_cell.length_b   1.000
_cell.length_c   1.000
_cell.angle_alpha   90.00
_cell.angle_beta   90.00
_cell.angle_gamma   90.00
#
_symmetry.space_group_name_H-M   'P 1'
#
loop_
_entity.id
_entity.type
_entity.pdbx_description
1 polymer ?
#
loop_
_entity_poly.entity_id
_entity_poly.type
_entity_poly.pdbx_seq_one_letter_code
_entity_poly.pdbx_strand_id
1 'polypeptide(L)'
;AKVEKAYDDAMGVDVNWTNFSTGVGMTEAMLAGDIDISYSQGLAPFVTAIQQGAPLKMVGIAVVYEANDCFVKNGLGIDSSNASELEGKTAAVPLNTMADFAFRKQMAALNVDISTMTIVDQAPADGAVSLADGSVDMACIFGGASAKAAGEVGTAIMTSQQKKDAGIGSFDVISVTEKFATENPELLRTFLEVTEESNAAWKATDAQIAKVSADAGMDIPTTKNQ
;
A
#
# COMPACT_ATOMS: atom_id res chain seq x y z
N ALA A 1 19.13 4.25 0.58
CA ALA A 1 19.21 5.45 1.44
C ALA A 1 19.01 5.09 2.92
N LYS A 2 17.86 4.55 3.35
CA LYS A 2 17.58 4.18 4.75
C LYS A 2 18.69 3.30 5.35
N VAL A 3 18.97 2.13 4.75
CA VAL A 3 19.94 1.15 5.22
C VAL A 3 21.39 1.69 5.25
N GLU A 4 21.69 2.67 4.41
CA GLU A 4 23.01 3.29 4.27
C GLU A 4 23.13 4.60 5.05
N LYS A 5 22.11 4.95 5.84
CA LYS A 5 22.04 6.20 6.62
C LYS A 5 22.24 7.47 5.80
N ALA A 6 21.92 7.44 4.51
CA ALA A 6 22.09 8.60 3.63
C ALA A 6 21.28 9.82 4.08
N TYR A 7 20.12 9.61 4.70
CA TYR A 7 19.30 10.68 5.27
C TYR A 7 19.99 11.29 6.51
N ASP A 8 20.44 10.44 7.43
CA ASP A 8 21.13 10.88 8.65
C ASP A 8 22.37 11.72 8.31
N ASP A 9 23.17 11.22 7.37
CA ASP A 9 24.43 11.88 6.95
C ASP A 9 24.16 13.24 6.27
N ALA A 10 23.15 13.32 5.39
CA ALA A 10 22.86 14.55 4.67
C ALA A 10 22.11 15.59 5.53
N MET A 11 21.23 15.14 6.40
CA MET A 11 20.41 16.01 7.26
C MET A 11 21.17 16.43 8.53
N GLY A 12 22.23 15.73 8.92
CA GLY A 12 22.99 15.99 10.14
C GLY A 12 22.23 15.71 11.42
N VAL A 13 21.19 14.89 11.35
CA VAL A 13 20.35 14.46 12.48
C VAL A 13 20.09 12.96 12.38
N ASP A 14 19.78 12.32 13.49
CA ASP A 14 19.35 10.92 13.47
C ASP A 14 17.93 10.82 12.87
N VAL A 15 17.76 9.99 11.84
CA VAL A 15 16.47 9.72 11.20
C VAL A 15 15.94 8.37 11.66
N ASN A 16 14.88 8.41 12.46
CA ASN A 16 14.25 7.22 13.00
C ASN A 16 13.14 6.72 12.06
N TRP A 17 13.13 5.42 11.78
CA TRP A 17 12.18 4.78 10.88
C TRP A 17 11.24 3.86 11.65
N THR A 18 9.94 4.08 11.50
CA THR A 18 8.88 3.22 12.04
C THR A 18 8.08 2.63 10.89
N ASN A 19 7.88 1.32 10.89
CA ASN A 19 7.08 0.63 9.89
C ASN A 19 5.63 0.54 10.36
N PHE A 20 4.70 0.78 9.44
CA PHE A 20 3.26 0.69 9.67
C PHE A 20 2.65 -0.33 8.70
N SER A 21 1.64 -1.04 9.16
CA SER A 21 0.89 -2.01 8.34
C SER A 21 -0.08 -1.34 7.36
N THR A 22 -0.50 -0.09 7.65
CA THR A 22 -1.46 0.65 6.84
C THR A 22 -1.16 2.15 6.82
N GLY A 23 -1.59 2.86 5.76
CA GLY A 23 -1.50 4.32 5.69
C GLY A 23 -2.41 5.05 6.69
N VAL A 24 -3.43 4.38 7.23
CA VAL A 24 -4.27 4.91 8.32
C VAL A 24 -3.43 5.04 9.59
N GLY A 25 -2.70 3.98 9.98
CA GLY A 25 -1.79 4.02 11.12
C GLY A 25 -0.69 5.08 10.98
N MET A 26 -0.19 5.33 9.76
CA MET A 26 0.73 6.45 9.50
C MET A 26 0.07 7.80 9.81
N THR A 27 -1.19 8.01 9.36
CA THR A 27 -1.93 9.25 9.66
C THR A 27 -2.11 9.44 11.16
N GLU A 28 -2.50 8.40 11.87
CA GLU A 28 -2.69 8.45 13.33
C GLU A 28 -1.39 8.84 14.05
N ALA A 29 -0.26 8.25 13.66
CA ALA A 29 1.04 8.58 14.23
C ALA A 29 1.48 10.02 13.91
N MET A 30 1.19 10.53 12.69
CA MET A 30 1.45 11.93 12.34
C MET A 30 0.61 12.89 13.19
N LEU A 31 -0.67 12.59 13.39
CA LEU A 31 -1.57 13.41 14.21
C LEU A 31 -1.21 13.36 15.70
N ALA A 32 -0.69 12.24 16.19
CA ALA A 32 -0.17 12.10 17.54
C ALA A 32 1.17 12.83 17.75
N GLY A 33 1.88 13.16 16.66
CA GLY A 33 3.21 13.77 16.71
C GLY A 33 4.34 12.74 16.90
N ASP A 34 4.08 11.47 16.65
CA ASP A 34 5.07 10.38 16.77
C ASP A 34 5.99 10.31 15.54
N ILE A 35 5.50 10.78 14.38
CA ILE A 35 6.28 10.89 13.14
C ILE A 35 6.03 12.23 12.44
N ASP A 36 7.05 12.79 11.80
CA ASP A 36 6.99 14.08 11.12
C ASP A 36 6.70 13.91 9.61
N ILE A 37 7.30 12.90 9.00
CA ILE A 37 7.22 12.59 7.56
C ILE A 37 6.72 11.16 7.39
N SER A 38 5.75 10.97 6.51
CA SER A 38 5.27 9.66 6.08
C SER A 38 5.79 9.38 4.67
N TYR A 39 6.48 8.27 4.46
CA TYR A 39 6.96 7.82 3.17
C TYR A 39 6.14 6.63 2.66
N SER A 40 5.61 6.74 1.43
CA SER A 40 4.77 5.71 0.81
C SER A 40 3.44 5.49 1.53
N GLN A 41 2.77 6.57 1.90
CA GLN A 41 1.39 6.55 2.37
C GLN A 41 0.44 6.47 1.17
N GLY A 42 -0.49 5.51 1.18
CA GLY A 42 -1.50 5.41 0.13
C GLY A 42 -2.32 6.70 0.00
N LEU A 43 -2.66 7.10 -1.24
CA LEU A 43 -3.40 8.33 -1.50
C LEU A 43 -4.75 8.38 -0.76
N ALA A 44 -5.49 7.27 -0.69
CA ALA A 44 -6.82 7.25 -0.08
C ALA A 44 -6.79 7.62 1.41
N PRO A 45 -5.97 7.02 2.29
CA PRO A 45 -5.88 7.42 3.68
C PRO A 45 -5.40 8.87 3.84
N PHE A 46 -4.48 9.36 3.01
CA PHE A 46 -4.05 10.74 3.01
C PHE A 46 -5.20 11.71 2.70
N VAL A 47 -5.92 11.47 1.60
CA VAL A 47 -7.06 12.33 1.20
C VAL A 47 -8.15 12.31 2.26
N THR A 48 -8.48 11.15 2.82
CA THR A 48 -9.45 11.04 3.91
C THR A 48 -9.04 11.90 5.11
N ALA A 49 -7.79 11.85 5.51
CA ALA A 49 -7.27 12.66 6.60
C ALA A 49 -7.39 14.17 6.30
N ILE A 50 -7.02 14.61 5.10
CA ILE A 50 -7.16 16.02 4.69
C ILE A 50 -8.62 16.47 4.70
N GLN A 51 -9.54 15.64 4.22
CA GLN A 51 -10.98 15.95 4.26
C GLN A 51 -11.53 16.09 5.68
N GLN A 52 -10.90 15.44 6.65
CA GLN A 52 -11.22 15.54 8.07
C GLN A 52 -10.49 16.70 8.77
N GLY A 53 -9.73 17.49 8.00
CA GLY A 53 -9.02 18.67 8.52
C GLY A 53 -7.64 18.38 9.14
N ALA A 54 -7.04 17.23 8.84
CA ALA A 54 -5.70 16.90 9.30
C ALA A 54 -4.67 17.93 8.76
N PRO A 55 -3.78 18.48 9.61
CA PRO A 55 -2.78 19.46 9.23
C PRO A 55 -1.56 18.80 8.55
N LEU A 56 -1.82 18.18 7.41
CA LEU A 56 -0.84 17.44 6.62
C LEU A 56 -0.68 18.07 5.23
N LYS A 57 0.48 17.90 4.62
CA LYS A 57 0.77 18.31 3.24
C LYS A 57 1.39 17.18 2.45
N MET A 58 0.96 17.01 1.21
CA MET A 58 1.67 16.17 0.24
C MET A 58 2.86 16.96 -0.31
N VAL A 59 4.04 16.36 -0.27
CA VAL A 59 5.30 16.98 -0.74
C VAL A 59 5.96 16.21 -1.87
N GLY A 60 5.48 15.02 -2.19
CA GLY A 60 5.97 14.22 -3.30
C GLY A 60 5.11 12.98 -3.57
N ILE A 61 5.41 12.32 -4.69
CA ILE A 61 4.91 10.98 -5.02
C ILE A 61 6.03 9.99 -4.71
N ALA A 62 5.77 9.04 -3.83
CA ALA A 62 6.74 8.03 -3.44
C ALA A 62 6.88 6.93 -4.50
N VAL A 63 5.75 6.45 -5.01
CA VAL A 63 5.69 5.37 -6.01
C VAL A 63 4.38 5.43 -6.77
N VAL A 64 4.42 5.07 -8.05
CA VAL A 64 3.24 4.84 -8.91
C VAL A 64 3.19 3.35 -9.21
N TYR A 65 2.03 2.72 -8.99
CA TYR A 65 1.87 1.28 -9.16
C TYR A 65 0.48 0.93 -9.69
N GLU A 66 0.31 -0.31 -10.13
CA GLU A 66 -1.01 -0.84 -10.47
C GLU A 66 -1.87 -0.96 -9.21
N ALA A 67 -3.19 -0.88 -9.39
CA ALA A 67 -4.11 -1.06 -8.28
C ALA A 67 -3.92 -2.41 -7.60
N ASN A 68 -4.08 -2.43 -6.28
CA ASN A 68 -3.96 -3.63 -5.47
C ASN A 68 -4.89 -4.75 -5.96
N ASP A 69 -4.46 -5.99 -5.78
CA ASP A 69 -5.22 -7.16 -6.16
C ASP A 69 -6.25 -7.55 -5.09
N CYS A 70 -7.41 -7.99 -5.57
CA CYS A 70 -8.38 -8.71 -4.77
C CYS A 70 -8.37 -10.18 -5.23
N PHE A 71 -7.97 -11.07 -4.33
CA PHE A 71 -7.85 -12.50 -4.60
C PHE A 71 -9.13 -13.23 -4.17
N VAL A 72 -9.73 -13.97 -5.09
CA VAL A 72 -10.85 -14.87 -4.80
C VAL A 72 -10.29 -16.25 -4.47
N LYS A 73 -10.80 -16.88 -3.42
CA LYS A 73 -10.36 -18.21 -2.97
C LYS A 73 -10.48 -19.24 -4.08
N ASN A 74 -9.41 -20.01 -4.28
CA ASN A 74 -9.40 -21.11 -5.23
C ASN A 74 -10.49 -22.14 -4.87
N GLY A 75 -11.11 -22.70 -5.91
CA GLY A 75 -12.20 -23.70 -5.75
C GLY A 75 -13.61 -23.13 -5.72
N LEU A 76 -13.77 -21.79 -5.63
CA LEU A 76 -15.10 -21.16 -5.77
C LEU A 76 -15.57 -21.07 -7.22
N GLY A 77 -14.65 -21.16 -8.20
CA GLY A 77 -14.99 -21.05 -9.62
C GLY A 77 -15.42 -19.67 -10.07
N ILE A 78 -15.10 -18.63 -9.27
CA ILE A 78 -15.47 -17.24 -9.54
C ILE A 78 -14.29 -16.52 -10.18
N ASP A 79 -14.53 -15.86 -11.30
CA ASP A 79 -13.58 -15.01 -12.02
C ASP A 79 -14.28 -13.73 -12.54
N SER A 80 -13.59 -12.92 -13.34
CA SER A 80 -14.15 -11.66 -13.84
C SER A 80 -15.37 -11.85 -14.77
N SER A 81 -15.62 -13.05 -15.31
CA SER A 81 -16.75 -13.31 -16.19
C SER A 81 -18.05 -13.64 -15.46
N ASN A 82 -17.95 -14.09 -14.22
CA ASN A 82 -19.09 -14.45 -13.35
C ASN A 82 -19.00 -13.76 -11.98
N ALA A 83 -18.36 -12.59 -11.91
CA ALA A 83 -18.08 -11.88 -10.66
C ALA A 83 -19.31 -11.56 -9.80
N SER A 84 -20.53 -11.51 -10.39
CA SER A 84 -21.79 -11.37 -9.62
C SER A 84 -22.01 -12.49 -8.60
N GLU A 85 -21.34 -13.64 -8.72
CA GLU A 85 -21.38 -14.72 -7.72
C GLU A 85 -20.64 -14.34 -6.41
N LEU A 86 -19.93 -13.21 -6.38
CA LEU A 86 -19.37 -12.62 -5.16
C LEU A 86 -20.45 -11.97 -4.27
N GLU A 87 -21.62 -11.67 -4.81
CA GLU A 87 -22.74 -11.15 -4.04
C GLU A 87 -23.14 -12.13 -2.93
N GLY A 88 -23.32 -11.64 -1.72
CA GLY A 88 -23.54 -12.47 -0.53
C GLY A 88 -22.28 -13.12 0.07
N LYS A 89 -21.12 -12.99 -0.56
CA LYS A 89 -19.84 -13.53 -0.05
C LYS A 89 -19.18 -12.62 0.96
N THR A 90 -18.16 -13.15 1.64
CA THR A 90 -17.37 -12.40 2.63
C THR A 90 -16.03 -11.99 2.03
N ALA A 91 -15.68 -10.71 2.16
CA ALA A 91 -14.41 -10.15 1.70
C ALA A 91 -13.63 -9.49 2.84
N ALA A 92 -12.37 -9.85 3.01
CA ALA A 92 -11.41 -9.13 3.85
C ALA A 92 -10.85 -7.95 3.06
N VAL A 93 -11.06 -6.74 3.57
CA VAL A 93 -10.62 -5.49 2.92
C VAL A 93 -10.05 -4.58 4.00
N PRO A 94 -8.80 -4.10 3.86
CA PRO A 94 -8.26 -3.09 4.77
C PRO A 94 -8.92 -1.74 4.47
N LEU A 95 -9.96 -1.40 5.24
CA LEU A 95 -10.83 -0.25 4.98
C LEU A 95 -10.07 1.09 5.03
N ASN A 96 -10.56 2.05 4.26
CA ASN A 96 -9.97 3.39 4.12
C ASN A 96 -8.53 3.41 3.57
N THR A 97 -8.09 2.33 2.94
CA THR A 97 -6.78 2.21 2.27
C THR A 97 -6.93 2.24 0.75
N MET A 98 -5.79 2.19 0.04
CA MET A 98 -5.81 2.03 -1.41
C MET A 98 -6.37 0.68 -1.85
N ALA A 99 -6.28 -0.37 -1.03
CA ALA A 99 -6.92 -1.66 -1.34
C ALA A 99 -8.45 -1.58 -1.24
N ASP A 100 -9.01 -0.82 -0.29
CA ASP A 100 -10.46 -0.53 -0.25
C ASP A 100 -10.90 0.24 -1.50
N PHE A 101 -10.14 1.28 -1.88
CA PHE A 101 -10.41 2.01 -3.12
C PHE A 101 -10.38 1.07 -4.34
N ALA A 102 -9.34 0.25 -4.46
CA ALA A 102 -9.19 -0.70 -5.56
C ALA A 102 -10.32 -1.75 -5.56
N PHE A 103 -10.70 -2.29 -4.39
CA PHE A 103 -11.83 -3.20 -4.23
C PHE A 103 -13.12 -2.59 -4.79
N ARG A 104 -13.49 -1.39 -4.31
CA ARG A 104 -14.72 -0.72 -4.77
C ARG A 104 -14.71 -0.45 -6.27
N LYS A 105 -13.56 -0.04 -6.82
CA LYS A 105 -13.41 0.20 -8.27
C LYS A 105 -13.50 -1.09 -9.08
N GLN A 106 -12.86 -2.18 -8.63
CA GLN A 106 -12.93 -3.48 -9.29
C GLN A 106 -14.36 -4.03 -9.25
N MET A 107 -15.03 -4.02 -8.10
CA MET A 107 -16.42 -4.48 -7.98
C MET A 107 -17.36 -3.66 -8.86
N ALA A 108 -17.22 -2.34 -8.90
CA ALA A 108 -18.01 -1.49 -9.78
C ALA A 108 -17.77 -1.80 -11.26
N ALA A 109 -16.51 -2.01 -11.67
CA ALA A 109 -16.17 -2.38 -13.06
C ALA A 109 -16.72 -3.75 -13.47
N LEU A 110 -16.85 -4.66 -12.50
CA LEU A 110 -17.42 -6.01 -12.69
C LEU A 110 -18.93 -6.08 -12.45
N ASN A 111 -19.60 -4.95 -12.17
CA ASN A 111 -21.02 -4.84 -11.85
C ASN A 111 -21.48 -5.69 -10.65
N VAL A 112 -20.63 -5.80 -9.62
CA VAL A 112 -20.94 -6.50 -8.36
C VAL A 112 -21.55 -5.52 -7.36
N ASP A 113 -22.70 -5.87 -6.80
CA ASP A 113 -23.33 -5.09 -5.73
C ASP A 113 -22.68 -5.42 -4.37
N ILE A 114 -21.71 -4.57 -3.97
CA ILE A 114 -21.01 -4.74 -2.69
C ILE A 114 -21.88 -4.57 -1.46
N SER A 115 -23.09 -3.99 -1.58
CA SER A 115 -24.02 -3.85 -0.45
C SER A 115 -24.57 -5.19 0.02
N THR A 116 -24.50 -6.21 -0.81
CA THR A 116 -24.92 -7.58 -0.48
C THR A 116 -23.78 -8.40 0.14
N MET A 117 -22.54 -7.93 0.05
CA MET A 117 -21.35 -8.61 0.58
C MET A 117 -21.13 -8.32 2.07
N THR A 118 -20.52 -9.25 2.78
CA THR A 118 -19.99 -9.01 4.13
C THR A 118 -18.55 -8.51 4.02
N ILE A 119 -18.31 -7.25 4.35
CA ILE A 119 -16.97 -6.68 4.32
C ILE A 119 -16.37 -6.71 5.74
N VAL A 120 -15.22 -7.38 5.88
CA VAL A 120 -14.48 -7.48 7.15
C VAL A 120 -13.23 -6.62 7.04
N ASP A 121 -13.06 -5.68 7.97
CA ASP A 121 -11.85 -4.84 8.04
C ASP A 121 -10.68 -5.68 8.59
N GLN A 122 -9.71 -5.96 7.74
CA GLN A 122 -8.52 -6.74 8.10
C GLN A 122 -7.28 -6.16 7.44
N ALA A 123 -6.17 -6.13 8.19
CA ALA A 123 -4.86 -5.82 7.62
C ALA A 123 -4.48 -6.89 6.54
N PRO A 124 -3.65 -6.54 5.55
CA PRO A 124 -3.32 -7.44 4.44
C PRO A 124 -2.80 -8.82 4.86
N ALA A 125 -1.98 -8.89 5.91
CA ALA A 125 -1.46 -10.16 6.40
C ALA A 125 -2.57 -11.04 7.00
N ASP A 126 -3.48 -10.45 7.78
CA ASP A 126 -4.61 -11.15 8.39
C ASP A 126 -5.62 -11.59 7.32
N GLY A 127 -5.88 -10.73 6.31
CA GLY A 127 -6.72 -11.04 5.17
C GLY A 127 -6.18 -12.24 4.35
N ALA A 128 -4.86 -12.33 4.17
CA ALA A 128 -4.24 -13.47 3.49
C ALA A 128 -4.42 -14.78 4.28
N VAL A 129 -4.30 -14.71 5.61
CA VAL A 129 -4.55 -15.86 6.50
C VAL A 129 -6.02 -16.28 6.45
N SER A 130 -6.95 -15.32 6.55
CA SER A 130 -8.40 -15.59 6.48
C SER A 130 -8.83 -16.16 5.13
N LEU A 131 -8.18 -15.76 4.03
CA LEU A 131 -8.39 -16.36 2.71
C LEU A 131 -7.89 -17.81 2.69
N ALA A 132 -6.72 -18.07 3.27
CA ALA A 132 -6.14 -19.43 3.29
C ALA A 132 -6.98 -20.41 4.10
N ASP A 133 -7.44 -20.03 5.30
CA ASP A 133 -8.25 -20.90 6.15
C ASP A 133 -9.74 -20.98 5.72
N GLY A 134 -10.20 -20.07 4.85
CA GLY A 134 -11.56 -20.06 4.31
C GLY A 134 -12.55 -19.30 5.19
N SER A 135 -12.10 -18.49 6.10
CA SER A 135 -12.96 -17.55 6.86
C SER A 135 -13.53 -16.44 5.99
N VAL A 136 -12.87 -16.16 4.86
CA VAL A 136 -13.36 -15.24 3.83
C VAL A 136 -13.27 -15.88 2.43
N ASP A 137 -14.11 -15.42 1.53
CA ASP A 137 -14.17 -15.89 0.13
C ASP A 137 -13.24 -15.09 -0.79
N MET A 138 -12.95 -13.83 -0.40
CA MET A 138 -12.10 -12.89 -1.11
C MET A 138 -11.24 -12.11 -0.10
N ALA A 139 -10.03 -11.72 -0.53
CA ALA A 139 -9.20 -10.78 0.24
C ALA A 139 -8.52 -9.78 -0.70
N CYS A 140 -8.60 -8.48 -0.37
CA CYS A 140 -7.91 -7.43 -1.09
C CYS A 140 -6.61 -7.08 -0.36
N ILE A 141 -5.49 -7.20 -1.06
CA ILE A 141 -4.17 -7.32 -0.45
C ILE A 141 -3.21 -6.29 -1.06
N PHE A 142 -2.31 -5.78 -0.22
CA PHE A 142 -1.10 -5.09 -0.65
C PHE A 142 0.13 -5.61 0.13
N GLY A 143 1.32 -5.29 -0.36
CA GLY A 143 2.58 -5.76 0.19
C GLY A 143 2.95 -7.17 -0.30
N GLY A 144 4.20 -7.30 -0.79
CA GLY A 144 4.67 -8.47 -1.52
C GLY A 144 4.51 -9.80 -0.79
N ALA A 145 4.76 -9.85 0.52
CA ALA A 145 4.62 -11.10 1.28
C ALA A 145 3.16 -11.55 1.40
N SER A 146 2.25 -10.61 1.70
CA SER A 146 0.82 -10.90 1.82
C SER A 146 0.19 -11.24 0.47
N ALA A 147 0.56 -10.52 -0.61
CA ALA A 147 0.10 -10.77 -1.96
C ALA A 147 0.56 -12.17 -2.46
N LYS A 148 1.81 -12.55 -2.17
CA LYS A 148 2.32 -13.88 -2.48
C LYS A 148 1.51 -14.95 -1.74
N ALA A 149 1.30 -14.81 -0.43
CA ALA A 149 0.54 -15.77 0.36
C ALA A 149 -0.92 -15.90 -0.14
N ALA A 150 -1.58 -14.79 -0.47
CA ALA A 150 -2.92 -14.81 -1.04
C ALA A 150 -2.96 -15.47 -2.42
N GLY A 151 -1.96 -15.23 -3.27
CA GLY A 151 -1.84 -15.83 -4.60
C GLY A 151 -1.59 -17.34 -4.60
N GLU A 152 -1.10 -17.92 -3.50
CA GLU A 152 -0.96 -19.38 -3.35
C GLU A 152 -2.32 -20.08 -3.16
N VAL A 153 -3.30 -19.39 -2.61
CA VAL A 153 -4.62 -19.95 -2.24
C VAL A 153 -5.80 -19.28 -2.96
N GLY A 154 -5.55 -18.24 -3.72
CA GLY A 154 -6.54 -17.46 -4.45
C GLY A 154 -6.03 -17.01 -5.82
N THR A 155 -6.96 -16.51 -6.63
CA THR A 155 -6.67 -15.94 -7.95
C THR A 155 -7.18 -14.49 -7.99
N ALA A 156 -6.39 -13.57 -8.54
CA ALA A 156 -6.80 -12.18 -8.70
C ALA A 156 -8.05 -12.10 -9.59
N ILE A 157 -9.10 -11.40 -9.12
CA ILE A 157 -10.39 -11.29 -9.82
C ILE A 157 -10.28 -10.51 -11.14
N MET A 158 -9.34 -9.58 -11.24
CA MET A 158 -9.03 -8.84 -12.46
C MET A 158 -7.55 -8.95 -12.80
N THR A 159 -7.26 -9.09 -14.08
CA THR A 159 -5.89 -9.00 -14.60
C THR A 159 -5.40 -7.55 -14.60
N SER A 160 -4.07 -7.34 -14.68
CA SER A 160 -3.47 -6.02 -14.85
C SER A 160 -4.07 -5.24 -16.04
N GLN A 161 -4.32 -5.93 -17.16
CA GLN A 161 -4.93 -5.30 -18.34
C GLN A 161 -6.36 -4.84 -18.07
N GLN A 162 -7.19 -5.67 -17.43
CA GLN A 162 -8.57 -5.30 -17.07
C GLN A 162 -8.59 -4.10 -16.11
N LYS A 163 -7.69 -4.04 -15.13
CA LYS A 163 -7.56 -2.88 -14.23
C LYS A 163 -7.18 -1.61 -15.00
N LYS A 164 -6.22 -1.69 -15.92
CA LYS A 164 -5.82 -0.56 -16.79
C LYS A 164 -6.98 -0.08 -17.67
N ASP A 165 -7.69 -0.99 -18.31
CA ASP A 165 -8.83 -0.67 -19.19
C ASP A 165 -9.98 -0.01 -18.40
N ALA A 166 -10.14 -0.38 -17.14
CA ALA A 166 -11.09 0.22 -16.21
C ALA A 166 -10.59 1.53 -15.57
N GLY A 167 -9.37 1.99 -15.89
CA GLY A 167 -8.77 3.21 -15.33
C GLY A 167 -8.45 3.09 -13.83
N ILE A 168 -8.19 1.89 -13.35
CA ILE A 168 -7.88 1.63 -11.94
C ILE A 168 -6.36 1.64 -11.76
N GLY A 169 -5.83 2.78 -11.33
CA GLY A 169 -4.41 2.97 -11.00
C GLY A 169 -4.24 3.53 -9.60
N SER A 170 -3.02 3.57 -9.12
CA SER A 170 -2.72 4.03 -7.77
C SER A 170 -1.32 4.65 -7.65
N PHE A 171 -1.15 5.47 -6.63
CA PHE A 171 0.15 5.96 -6.20
C PHE A 171 0.16 6.22 -4.69
N ASP A 172 1.35 6.18 -4.12
CA ASP A 172 1.58 6.58 -2.74
C ASP A 172 2.26 7.93 -2.68
N VAL A 173 1.99 8.65 -1.61
CA VAL A 173 2.51 10.00 -1.39
C VAL A 173 3.62 10.01 -0.33
N ILE A 174 4.47 11.02 -0.42
CA ILE A 174 5.27 11.49 0.69
C ILE A 174 4.48 12.65 1.31
N SER A 175 4.12 12.51 2.57
CA SER A 175 3.39 13.53 3.31
C SER A 175 4.14 13.98 4.55
N VAL A 176 3.85 15.18 5.02
CA VAL A 176 4.54 15.83 6.13
C VAL A 176 3.51 16.56 6.99
N THR A 177 3.76 16.67 8.30
CA THR A 177 2.96 17.56 9.16
C THR A 177 3.22 19.02 8.78
N GLU A 178 2.18 19.85 8.79
CA GLU A 178 2.33 21.29 8.53
C GLU A 178 3.30 21.95 9.52
N LYS A 179 3.30 21.48 10.75
CA LYS A 179 4.23 21.93 11.79
C LYS A 179 5.69 21.69 11.37
N PHE A 180 6.04 20.43 11.03
CA PHE A 180 7.41 20.10 10.64
C PHE A 180 7.85 20.87 9.39
N ALA A 181 6.97 20.93 8.37
CA ALA A 181 7.26 21.66 7.13
C ALA A 181 7.54 23.16 7.37
N THR A 182 6.89 23.76 8.38
CA THR A 182 7.04 25.17 8.72
C THR A 182 8.27 25.41 9.60
N GLU A 183 8.49 24.55 10.60
CA GLU A 183 9.59 24.71 11.56
C GLU A 183 10.94 24.22 11.01
N ASN A 184 10.93 23.24 10.08
CA ASN A 184 12.14 22.59 9.57
C ASN A 184 12.18 22.51 8.02
N PRO A 185 11.98 23.60 7.28
CA PRO A 185 11.90 23.58 5.82
C PRO A 185 13.18 23.06 5.14
N GLU A 186 14.36 23.35 5.72
CA GLU A 186 15.65 22.89 5.18
C GLU A 186 15.82 21.37 5.37
N LEU A 187 15.43 20.83 6.52
CA LEU A 187 15.45 19.37 6.75
C LEU A 187 14.51 18.66 5.78
N LEU A 188 13.30 19.21 5.57
CA LEU A 188 12.35 18.65 4.61
C LEU A 188 12.92 18.67 3.18
N ARG A 189 13.54 19.78 2.77
CA ARG A 189 14.17 19.90 1.45
C ARG A 189 15.26 18.86 1.29
N THR A 190 16.17 18.74 2.26
CA THR A 190 17.26 17.76 2.23
C THR A 190 16.73 16.34 2.18
N PHE A 191 15.67 16.02 2.93
CA PHE A 191 15.01 14.71 2.87
C PHE A 191 14.52 14.38 1.44
N LEU A 192 13.87 15.33 0.77
CA LEU A 192 13.39 15.14 -0.60
C LEU A 192 14.53 15.02 -1.61
N GLU A 193 15.60 15.82 -1.48
CA GLU A 193 16.81 15.73 -2.32
C GLU A 193 17.47 14.35 -2.20
N VAL A 194 17.70 13.85 -0.99
CA VAL A 194 18.24 12.50 -0.75
C VAL A 194 17.34 11.42 -1.33
N THR A 195 16.03 11.60 -1.24
CA THR A 195 15.05 10.68 -1.84
C THR A 195 15.20 10.62 -3.36
N GLU A 196 15.25 11.78 -4.01
CA GLU A 196 15.40 11.88 -5.47
C GLU A 196 16.74 11.30 -5.94
N GLU A 197 17.85 11.65 -5.28
CA GLU A 197 19.17 11.13 -5.59
C GLU A 197 19.23 9.60 -5.43
N SER A 198 18.63 9.08 -4.38
CA SER A 198 18.58 7.64 -4.13
C SER A 198 17.76 6.90 -5.18
N ASN A 199 16.63 7.47 -5.60
CA ASN A 199 15.83 6.93 -6.69
C ASN A 199 16.59 6.95 -8.02
N ALA A 200 17.28 8.05 -8.33
CA ALA A 200 18.12 8.16 -9.53
C ALA A 200 19.30 7.16 -9.53
N ALA A 201 19.85 6.87 -8.35
CA ALA A 201 20.93 5.90 -8.15
C ALA A 201 20.47 4.44 -8.17
N TRP A 202 19.16 4.18 -8.09
CA TRP A 202 18.62 2.82 -8.12
C TRP A 202 18.79 2.18 -9.49
N LYS A 203 19.45 1.02 -9.54
CA LYS A 203 19.70 0.26 -10.79
C LYS A 203 19.26 -1.20 -10.67
N ALA A 204 18.59 -1.55 -9.60
CA ALA A 204 18.14 -2.92 -9.30
C ALA A 204 19.28 -3.96 -9.40
N THR A 205 20.50 -3.58 -9.02
CA THR A 205 21.61 -4.53 -8.97
C THR A 205 21.37 -5.59 -7.90
N ASP A 206 21.96 -6.78 -8.06
CA ASP A 206 21.79 -7.86 -7.07
C ASP A 206 22.19 -7.41 -5.65
N ALA A 207 23.21 -6.55 -5.52
CA ALA A 207 23.61 -5.99 -4.23
C ALA A 207 22.54 -5.04 -3.64
N GLN A 208 21.93 -4.18 -4.46
CA GLN A 208 20.84 -3.30 -4.04
C GLN A 208 19.61 -4.11 -3.65
N ILE A 209 19.22 -5.08 -4.48
CA ILE A 209 18.08 -5.97 -4.21
C ILE A 209 18.29 -6.75 -2.92
N ALA A 210 19.49 -7.32 -2.68
CA ALA A 210 19.79 -8.04 -1.45
C ALA A 210 19.65 -7.15 -0.19
N LYS A 211 20.07 -5.87 -0.26
CA LYS A 211 19.89 -4.91 0.85
C LYS A 211 18.42 -4.60 1.12
N VAL A 212 17.64 -4.36 0.07
CA VAL A 212 16.20 -4.08 0.18
C VAL A 212 15.45 -5.31 0.70
N SER A 213 15.77 -6.51 0.19
CA SER A 213 15.20 -7.77 0.67
C SER A 213 15.42 -7.97 2.17
N ALA A 214 16.65 -7.72 2.64
CA ALA A 214 16.99 -7.86 4.05
C ALA A 214 16.25 -6.84 4.93
N ASP A 215 16.16 -5.57 4.51
CA ASP A 215 15.45 -4.52 5.26
C ASP A 215 13.93 -4.77 5.29
N ALA A 216 13.36 -5.27 4.21
CA ALA A 216 11.93 -5.57 4.09
C ALA A 216 11.53 -6.93 4.67
N GLY A 217 12.48 -7.77 5.08
CA GLY A 217 12.21 -9.14 5.55
C GLY A 217 11.63 -10.05 4.46
N MET A 218 11.94 -9.78 3.18
CA MET A 218 11.47 -10.54 2.03
C MET A 218 12.57 -11.39 1.40
N ASP A 219 12.20 -12.47 0.71
CA ASP A 219 13.12 -13.21 -0.14
C ASP A 219 13.47 -12.41 -1.42
N ILE A 220 14.65 -12.69 -2.00
CA ILE A 220 15.12 -11.99 -3.21
C ILE A 220 14.16 -12.16 -4.40
N PRO A 221 13.63 -13.37 -4.71
CA PRO A 221 12.63 -13.52 -5.78
C PRO A 221 11.41 -12.64 -5.60
N THR A 222 10.84 -12.58 -4.38
CA THR A 222 9.70 -11.71 -4.07
C THR A 222 10.06 -10.24 -4.26
N THR A 223 11.23 -9.80 -3.79
CA THR A 223 11.69 -8.41 -3.97
C THR A 223 11.90 -8.04 -5.45
N LYS A 224 12.37 -8.96 -6.29
CA LYS A 224 12.57 -8.72 -7.74
C LYS A 224 11.24 -8.55 -8.51
N ASN A 225 10.15 -9.03 -7.97
CA ASN A 225 8.82 -8.98 -8.58
C ASN A 225 7.97 -7.79 -8.08
N GLN A 226 8.53 -6.94 -7.22
CA GLN A 226 7.92 -5.68 -6.79
C GLN A 226 8.33 -4.52 -7.71
#